data_4e0445f9b05fca5f3cb1d8f14c76ee1f
#
_entry.id   4e0445f9b05fca5f3cb1d8f14c76ee1f
#
_cell.length_a   1.000
_cell.length_b   1.000
_cell.length_c   1.000
_cell.angle_alpha   90.00
_cell.angle_beta   90.00
_cell.angle_gamma   90.00
#
_symmetry.space_group_name_H-M   'P 1'
#
loop_
_entity.id
_entity.type
_entity.pdbx_description
1 polymer ?
#
loop_
_entity_poly.entity_id
_entity_poly.type
_entity_poly.pdbx_seq_one_letter_code
_entity_poly.pdbx_strand_id
1 'polypeptide(L)'
;MKITNFLALGICLLFGSCTMQKSTVQVNDKGTEWEWNKGTIVVKTPERPAGQESVIGLALPKMEVVRVGFVGLGMRGPGAVSRFTYIPGTQIVALCDYEKERAEKCQKYLKEASLPKAAVYSGEKGYEELCKRDDIDLVYIATDWLHHFPVAKCALENGKNVAIEVPSAMNLKECWELVDLSEKNRKHCMILENCCYDWFEMNTLNMAQHGVFGEVIRAQGAYIHNLAPFWKHYWKKGEDDKLGWRLDYNMRHRGDVYATHGLGPVAQALNIHRGDRMETLVAMDTKSVVGKDLVKENADSVCNSFRNGDHTTTLIRTANGKVIEIQHNVMTPQPYNRLYQLTGTKGFANKYPTQGYALDAEQLKASGVQPKVDDLNSHGFMPREELVALVEKYQHPILKKYGEMAKEVGGHGGMDFIMDSRLVYCLQNGLPLDMDVYDLAEWCCLAELGELSMDNGCAAVTFPDFTRGEWNKIQGYKHAYATQEEEANSMEKAKTFTKKLKEKNRNKLR
;
A
#
# COMPACT_ATOMS: atom_id res chain seq x y z
N MET A 1 78.02 -36.49 31.44
CA MET A 1 76.62 -36.70 31.81
C MET A 1 75.76 -35.73 30.99
N LYS A 2 75.18 -36.15 29.89
CA LYS A 2 74.32 -35.31 28.99
C LYS A 2 72.91 -35.84 29.08
N ILE A 3 71.95 -35.00 29.50
CA ILE A 3 70.57 -35.30 29.58
C ILE A 3 69.96 -34.80 28.27
N THR A 4 69.41 -35.72 27.49
CA THR A 4 68.70 -35.41 26.22
C THR A 4 67.22 -35.35 26.52
N ASN A 5 66.59 -34.14 26.29
CA ASN A 5 65.18 -33.96 26.38
C ASN A 5 64.56 -34.31 25.02
N PHE A 6 63.65 -35.27 25.00
CA PHE A 6 62.73 -35.54 23.88
C PHE A 6 61.47 -34.69 24.02
N LEU A 7 61.26 -33.79 23.08
CA LEU A 7 59.96 -33.06 22.90
C LEU A 7 59.05 -33.95 22.04
N ALA A 8 58.03 -34.48 22.63
CA ALA A 8 56.97 -35.15 21.88
C ALA A 8 55.96 -34.07 21.41
N LEU A 9 55.86 -33.83 20.06
CA LEU A 9 54.90 -32.96 19.43
C LEU A 9 53.57 -33.73 19.29
N GLY A 10 52.61 -33.47 20.16
CA GLY A 10 51.25 -34.00 20.05
C GLY A 10 50.47 -33.22 19.01
N ILE A 11 50.20 -33.81 17.84
CA ILE A 11 49.27 -33.28 16.85
C ILE A 11 47.87 -33.59 17.33
N CYS A 12 47.18 -32.60 17.93
CA CYS A 12 45.72 -32.66 18.13
C CYS A 12 44.99 -32.49 16.81
N LEU A 13 44.60 -33.59 16.20
CA LEU A 13 43.59 -33.58 15.12
C LEU A 13 42.23 -33.19 15.73
N LEU A 14 41.87 -31.93 15.63
CA LEU A 14 40.52 -31.47 15.89
C LEU A 14 39.63 -31.92 14.73
N PHE A 15 39.02 -33.09 14.87
CA PHE A 15 37.82 -33.42 14.07
C PHE A 15 36.69 -32.51 14.53
N GLY A 16 36.52 -31.38 13.83
CA GLY A 16 35.32 -30.60 13.93
C GLY A 16 34.16 -31.43 13.37
N SER A 17 33.45 -32.13 14.25
CA SER A 17 32.15 -32.67 13.89
C SER A 17 31.23 -31.47 13.59
N CYS A 18 31.03 -31.21 12.33
CA CYS A 18 29.96 -30.30 11.86
C CYS A 18 28.62 -30.98 12.20
N THR A 19 28.19 -30.89 13.45
CA THR A 19 26.81 -31.18 13.80
C THR A 19 25.98 -30.16 13.07
N MET A 20 25.29 -30.56 12.00
CA MET A 20 24.18 -29.81 11.44
C MET A 20 23.20 -29.56 12.60
N GLN A 21 23.27 -28.34 13.16
CA GLN A 21 22.30 -27.90 14.11
C GLN A 21 20.98 -27.85 13.34
N LYS A 22 20.04 -28.76 13.65
CA LYS A 22 18.69 -28.69 13.10
C LYS A 22 18.17 -27.32 13.46
N SER A 23 17.88 -26.50 12.48
CA SER A 23 17.25 -25.20 12.72
C SER A 23 15.91 -25.47 13.41
N THR A 24 15.77 -24.93 14.61
CA THR A 24 14.52 -25.06 15.36
C THR A 24 13.58 -24.00 14.78
N VAL A 25 12.44 -24.42 14.26
CA VAL A 25 11.37 -23.51 13.83
C VAL A 25 10.92 -22.73 15.06
N GLN A 26 10.91 -21.42 14.94
CA GLN A 26 10.39 -20.49 15.93
C GLN A 26 9.05 -19.92 15.47
N VAL A 27 8.22 -19.47 16.41
CA VAL A 27 6.92 -18.88 16.12
C VAL A 27 6.83 -17.58 16.88
N ASN A 28 6.47 -16.47 16.20
CA ASN A 28 6.24 -15.20 16.88
C ASN A 28 4.84 -15.14 17.49
N ASP A 29 4.50 -14.05 18.18
CA ASP A 29 3.22 -13.81 18.83
C ASP A 29 2.02 -13.71 17.86
N LYS A 30 2.28 -13.48 16.56
CA LYS A 30 1.28 -13.44 15.49
C LYS A 30 1.10 -14.79 14.79
N GLY A 31 1.85 -15.81 15.21
CA GLY A 31 1.79 -17.16 14.66
C GLY A 31 2.64 -17.38 13.40
N THR A 32 3.50 -16.43 13.05
CA THR A 32 4.43 -16.58 11.91
C THR A 32 5.58 -17.50 12.28
N GLU A 33 5.77 -18.55 11.48
CA GLU A 33 6.88 -19.49 11.59
C GLU A 33 8.12 -18.98 10.87
N TRP A 34 9.28 -19.09 11.51
CA TRP A 34 10.55 -18.72 10.93
C TRP A 34 11.70 -19.56 11.48
N GLU A 35 12.83 -19.58 10.78
CA GLU A 35 14.03 -20.30 11.21
C GLU A 35 15.31 -19.52 10.91
N TRP A 36 16.38 -19.76 11.70
CA TRP A 36 17.69 -19.22 11.41
C TRP A 36 18.39 -19.99 10.30
N ASN A 37 18.93 -19.27 9.31
CA ASN A 37 19.82 -19.82 8.30
C ASN A 37 21.02 -18.88 8.10
N LYS A 38 22.20 -19.28 8.57
CA LYS A 38 23.46 -18.52 8.41
C LYS A 38 23.37 -17.04 8.80
N GLY A 39 22.68 -16.73 9.89
CA GLY A 39 22.54 -15.35 10.39
C GLY A 39 21.39 -14.56 9.76
N THR A 40 20.59 -15.18 8.90
CA THR A 40 19.37 -14.63 8.33
C THR A 40 18.16 -15.34 8.90
N ILE A 41 17.12 -14.61 9.21
CA ILE A 41 15.80 -15.11 9.56
C ILE A 41 15.08 -15.46 8.26
N VAL A 42 14.72 -16.72 8.09
CA VAL A 42 14.01 -17.21 6.92
C VAL A 42 12.53 -17.39 7.25
N VAL A 43 11.69 -16.63 6.59
CA VAL A 43 10.24 -16.79 6.58
C VAL A 43 9.85 -17.56 5.33
N LYS A 44 9.15 -18.68 5.48
CA LYS A 44 8.83 -19.57 4.36
C LYS A 44 7.64 -19.05 3.56
N THR A 45 7.71 -19.24 2.25
CA THR A 45 6.57 -19.11 1.35
C THR A 45 5.75 -20.42 1.41
N PRO A 46 4.47 -20.37 1.84
CA PRO A 46 3.63 -21.57 1.79
C PRO A 46 3.29 -21.96 0.34
N GLU A 47 3.13 -23.23 0.10
CA GLU A 47 2.68 -23.74 -1.19
C GLU A 47 1.26 -23.22 -1.53
N ARG A 48 0.98 -23.07 -2.83
CA ARG A 48 -0.37 -22.71 -3.27
C ARG A 48 -1.33 -23.86 -2.97
N PRO A 49 -2.46 -23.60 -2.28
CA PRO A 49 -3.46 -24.64 -2.04
C PRO A 49 -3.97 -25.26 -3.35
N ALA A 50 -4.24 -26.56 -3.32
CA ALA A 50 -4.69 -27.28 -4.50
C ALA A 50 -5.97 -26.68 -5.09
N GLY A 51 -5.99 -26.52 -6.41
CA GLY A 51 -7.12 -25.95 -7.16
C GLY A 51 -7.20 -24.41 -7.13
N GLN A 52 -6.23 -23.72 -6.55
CA GLN A 52 -6.09 -22.28 -6.66
C GLN A 52 -5.17 -21.89 -7.81
N GLU A 53 -5.43 -20.73 -8.41
CA GLU A 53 -4.65 -20.17 -9.49
C GLU A 53 -4.28 -18.73 -9.18
N SER A 54 -3.09 -18.32 -9.63
CA SER A 54 -2.62 -16.95 -9.53
C SER A 54 -3.63 -15.94 -10.09
N VAL A 55 -3.74 -14.82 -9.40
CA VAL A 55 -4.53 -13.65 -9.83
C VAL A 55 -3.68 -12.52 -10.39
N ILE A 56 -2.39 -12.76 -10.68
CA ILE A 56 -1.54 -11.79 -11.39
C ILE A 56 -2.17 -11.48 -12.75
N GLY A 57 -2.47 -10.19 -12.97
CA GLY A 57 -3.11 -9.74 -14.19
C GLY A 57 -4.57 -10.20 -14.33
N LEU A 58 -5.23 -10.55 -13.23
CA LEU A 58 -6.65 -10.94 -13.25
C LEU A 58 -7.50 -9.88 -13.93
N ALA A 59 -8.23 -10.31 -14.96
CA ALA A 59 -9.27 -9.55 -15.62
C ALA A 59 -10.61 -10.27 -15.40
N LEU A 60 -11.64 -9.53 -15.02
CA LEU A 60 -12.99 -10.06 -14.79
C LEU A 60 -13.93 -9.58 -15.90
N PRO A 61 -15.10 -10.21 -16.06
CA PRO A 61 -16.11 -9.71 -17.00
C PRO A 61 -16.45 -8.23 -16.74
N LYS A 62 -16.66 -7.47 -17.83
CA LYS A 62 -17.02 -6.04 -17.77
C LYS A 62 -18.30 -5.84 -16.94
N MET A 63 -18.27 -4.86 -16.05
CA MET A 63 -19.41 -4.44 -15.24
C MET A 63 -19.97 -3.13 -15.80
N GLU A 64 -21.12 -3.15 -16.46
CA GLU A 64 -21.73 -1.89 -16.95
C GLU A 64 -22.03 -0.92 -15.80
N VAL A 65 -22.37 -1.46 -14.64
CA VAL A 65 -22.63 -0.73 -13.39
C VAL A 65 -21.85 -1.42 -12.28
N VAL A 66 -21.11 -0.65 -11.50
CA VAL A 66 -20.42 -1.14 -10.29
C VAL A 66 -21.29 -0.81 -9.08
N ARG A 67 -21.87 -1.84 -8.46
CA ARG A 67 -22.72 -1.71 -7.27
C ARG A 67 -21.85 -1.85 -6.02
N VAL A 68 -21.82 -0.79 -5.21
CA VAL A 68 -20.86 -0.66 -4.12
C VAL A 68 -21.54 -0.69 -2.76
N GLY A 69 -21.01 -1.52 -1.86
CA GLY A 69 -21.27 -1.46 -0.44
C GLY A 69 -20.07 -0.87 0.30
N PHE A 70 -20.29 0.14 1.14
CA PHE A 70 -19.24 0.76 1.95
C PHE A 70 -19.31 0.25 3.38
N VAL A 71 -18.16 -0.14 3.94
CA VAL A 71 -18.01 -0.59 5.33
C VAL A 71 -16.94 0.26 6.01
N GLY A 72 -17.32 0.89 7.15
CA GLY A 72 -16.47 1.85 7.87
C GLY A 72 -16.71 3.28 7.39
N LEU A 73 -17.51 4.03 8.14
CA LEU A 73 -17.94 5.39 7.80
C LEU A 73 -17.52 6.41 8.88
N GLY A 74 -16.38 6.15 9.49
CA GLY A 74 -15.75 7.04 10.45
C GLY A 74 -15.06 8.23 9.79
N MET A 75 -13.72 8.16 9.66
CA MET A 75 -12.92 9.28 9.16
C MET A 75 -12.80 9.29 7.62
N ARG A 76 -12.40 8.16 7.00
CA ARG A 76 -12.12 8.05 5.56
C ARG A 76 -13.34 7.76 4.71
N GLY A 77 -14.21 6.86 5.20
CA GLY A 77 -15.37 6.35 4.48
C GLY A 77 -16.33 7.41 3.96
N PRO A 78 -16.73 8.44 4.73
CA PRO A 78 -17.64 9.50 4.24
C PRO A 78 -17.09 10.22 3.02
N GLY A 79 -15.78 10.48 2.97
CA GLY A 79 -15.11 11.07 1.81
C GLY A 79 -15.17 10.17 0.59
N ALA A 80 -14.99 8.86 0.76
CA ALA A 80 -15.10 7.88 -0.32
C ALA A 80 -16.54 7.80 -0.86
N VAL A 81 -17.55 7.72 0.02
CA VAL A 81 -18.97 7.78 -0.39
C VAL A 81 -19.26 9.02 -1.21
N SER A 82 -18.77 10.19 -0.78
CA SER A 82 -18.92 11.45 -1.52
C SER A 82 -18.27 11.36 -2.91
N ARG A 83 -17.00 10.95 -3.02
CA ARG A 83 -16.27 10.85 -4.30
C ARG A 83 -16.96 9.91 -5.30
N PHE A 84 -17.49 8.78 -4.84
CA PHE A 84 -18.18 7.82 -5.70
C PHE A 84 -19.46 8.39 -6.32
N THR A 85 -20.08 9.42 -5.76
CA THR A 85 -21.24 10.09 -6.37
C THR A 85 -20.88 10.85 -7.65
N TYR A 86 -19.62 11.13 -7.89
CA TYR A 86 -19.09 11.80 -9.09
C TYR A 86 -18.61 10.82 -10.17
N ILE A 87 -18.49 9.51 -9.85
CA ILE A 87 -18.00 8.53 -10.81
C ILE A 87 -19.16 7.89 -11.56
N PRO A 88 -19.29 8.10 -12.88
CA PRO A 88 -20.39 7.54 -13.66
C PRO A 88 -20.42 6.00 -13.65
N GLY A 89 -21.61 5.44 -13.65
CA GLY A 89 -21.80 3.98 -13.67
C GLY A 89 -21.59 3.31 -12.30
N THR A 90 -21.50 4.08 -11.22
CA THR A 90 -21.53 3.55 -9.87
C THR A 90 -22.94 3.62 -9.28
N GLN A 91 -23.26 2.66 -8.44
CA GLN A 91 -24.45 2.69 -7.61
C GLN A 91 -24.10 2.32 -6.17
N ILE A 92 -24.23 3.25 -5.24
CA ILE A 92 -24.04 2.99 -3.82
C ILE A 92 -25.32 2.32 -3.30
N VAL A 93 -25.23 1.03 -2.98
CA VAL A 93 -26.41 0.21 -2.62
C VAL A 93 -26.49 -0.10 -1.12
N ALA A 94 -25.37 -0.01 -0.40
CA ALA A 94 -25.31 -0.27 1.03
C ALA A 94 -24.26 0.60 1.72
N LEU A 95 -24.56 1.00 2.94
CA LEU A 95 -23.70 1.75 3.86
C LEU A 95 -23.70 1.03 5.21
N CYS A 96 -22.51 0.71 5.73
CA CYS A 96 -22.34 -0.02 6.99
C CYS A 96 -21.31 0.66 7.88
N ASP A 97 -21.65 0.84 9.13
CA ASP A 97 -20.71 1.24 10.19
C ASP A 97 -21.15 0.59 11.51
N TYR A 98 -20.24 0.42 12.44
CA TYR A 98 -20.57 -0.03 13.79
C TYR A 98 -21.64 0.87 14.42
N GLU A 99 -21.47 2.20 14.26
CA GLU A 99 -22.43 3.22 14.69
C GLU A 99 -23.41 3.55 13.55
N LYS A 100 -24.68 3.21 13.74
CA LYS A 100 -25.76 3.43 12.75
C LYS A 100 -25.83 4.87 12.24
N GLU A 101 -25.65 5.83 13.13
CA GLU A 101 -25.72 7.27 12.83
C GLU A 101 -24.68 7.70 11.79
N ARG A 102 -23.50 7.05 11.76
CA ARG A 102 -22.47 7.35 10.74
C ARG A 102 -22.93 6.92 9.36
N ALA A 103 -23.53 5.74 9.24
CA ALA A 103 -24.09 5.26 7.98
C ALA A 103 -25.29 6.13 7.53
N GLU A 104 -26.16 6.52 8.45
CA GLU A 104 -27.29 7.42 8.16
C GLU A 104 -26.82 8.81 7.72
N LYS A 105 -25.80 9.37 8.36
CA LYS A 105 -25.21 10.66 7.97
C LYS A 105 -24.67 10.65 6.52
N CYS A 106 -24.14 9.55 6.05
CA CYS A 106 -23.61 9.43 4.69
C CYS A 106 -24.70 9.49 3.61
N GLN A 107 -26.00 9.25 3.95
CA GLN A 107 -27.12 9.41 3.02
C GLN A 107 -27.24 10.84 2.45
N LYS A 108 -26.68 11.85 3.14
CA LYS A 108 -26.67 13.24 2.65
C LYS A 108 -25.98 13.36 1.30
N TYR A 109 -24.86 12.67 1.07
CA TYR A 109 -24.11 12.73 -0.18
C TYR A 109 -24.92 12.15 -1.35
N LEU A 110 -25.68 11.06 -1.11
CA LEU A 110 -26.57 10.50 -2.11
C LEU A 110 -27.72 11.46 -2.42
N LYS A 111 -28.32 12.07 -1.40
CA LYS A 111 -29.40 13.06 -1.55
C LYS A 111 -28.93 14.27 -2.37
N GLU A 112 -27.78 14.85 -2.02
CA GLU A 112 -27.17 15.99 -2.72
C GLU A 112 -26.89 15.66 -4.19
N ALA A 113 -26.44 14.45 -4.47
CA ALA A 113 -26.20 13.96 -5.84
C ALA A 113 -27.47 13.51 -6.57
N SER A 114 -28.67 13.60 -5.95
CA SER A 114 -29.97 13.08 -6.46
C SER A 114 -29.95 11.57 -6.70
N LEU A 115 -29.16 10.81 -5.95
CA LEU A 115 -29.08 9.35 -6.02
C LEU A 115 -30.06 8.68 -5.03
N PRO A 116 -30.49 7.43 -5.29
CA PRO A 116 -31.35 6.68 -4.38
C PRO A 116 -30.65 6.47 -3.01
N LYS A 117 -31.45 6.36 -1.96
CA LYS A 117 -30.96 5.95 -0.64
C LYS A 117 -30.35 4.55 -0.72
N ALA A 118 -29.24 4.36 -0.04
CA ALA A 118 -28.63 3.05 0.19
C ALA A 118 -29.26 2.36 1.41
N ALA A 119 -29.22 1.03 1.45
CA ALA A 119 -29.55 0.28 2.64
C ALA A 119 -28.53 0.57 3.75
N VAL A 120 -28.98 0.60 4.99
CA VAL A 120 -28.13 0.87 6.16
C VAL A 120 -27.98 -0.40 6.99
N TYR A 121 -26.74 -0.74 7.29
CA TYR A 121 -26.35 -1.83 8.18
C TYR A 121 -25.54 -1.26 9.34
N SER A 122 -25.64 -1.87 10.53
CA SER A 122 -24.91 -1.37 11.70
C SER A 122 -24.63 -2.47 12.73
N GLY A 123 -23.79 -2.13 13.71
CA GLY A 123 -23.37 -3.02 14.77
C GLY A 123 -22.24 -3.95 14.35
N GLU A 124 -21.79 -4.79 15.27
CA GLU A 124 -20.60 -5.62 15.13
C GLU A 124 -20.63 -6.55 13.90
N LYS A 125 -21.81 -7.06 13.52
CA LYS A 125 -22.01 -7.99 12.41
C LYS A 125 -22.71 -7.39 11.20
N GLY A 126 -22.94 -6.09 11.19
CA GLY A 126 -23.64 -5.42 10.08
C GLY A 126 -22.98 -5.65 8.71
N TYR A 127 -21.66 -5.76 8.66
CA TYR A 127 -20.93 -6.05 7.43
C TYR A 127 -21.17 -7.47 6.90
N GLU A 128 -21.45 -8.46 7.77
CA GLU A 128 -21.76 -9.84 7.35
C GLU A 128 -23.06 -9.87 6.53
N GLU A 129 -24.08 -9.13 6.96
CA GLU A 129 -25.34 -9.01 6.23
C GLU A 129 -25.19 -8.23 4.92
N LEU A 130 -24.34 -7.20 4.91
CA LEU A 130 -24.02 -6.47 3.69
C LEU A 130 -23.34 -7.40 2.67
N CYS A 131 -22.34 -8.19 3.08
CA CYS A 131 -21.59 -9.08 2.20
C CYS A 131 -22.45 -10.19 1.56
N LYS A 132 -23.52 -10.62 2.21
CA LYS A 132 -24.46 -11.65 1.69
C LYS A 132 -25.36 -11.15 0.54
N ARG A 133 -25.43 -9.85 0.29
CA ARG A 133 -26.31 -9.29 -0.74
C ARG A 133 -25.82 -9.64 -2.16
N ASP A 134 -26.72 -10.09 -3.01
CA ASP A 134 -26.42 -10.41 -4.42
C ASP A 134 -26.29 -9.16 -5.32
N ASP A 135 -26.78 -8.02 -4.85
CA ASP A 135 -26.73 -6.75 -5.58
C ASP A 135 -25.50 -5.88 -5.20
N ILE A 136 -24.43 -6.50 -4.69
CA ILE A 136 -23.14 -5.85 -4.43
C ILE A 136 -22.06 -6.53 -5.27
N ASP A 137 -21.32 -5.75 -6.05
CA ASP A 137 -20.21 -6.18 -6.87
C ASP A 137 -18.85 -5.89 -6.20
N LEU A 138 -18.79 -4.79 -5.43
CA LEU A 138 -17.59 -4.29 -4.76
C LEU A 138 -17.91 -3.91 -3.31
N VAL A 139 -17.11 -4.39 -2.37
CA VAL A 139 -17.09 -3.92 -0.98
C VAL A 139 -15.89 -2.98 -0.80
N TYR A 140 -16.16 -1.71 -0.49
CA TYR A 140 -15.16 -0.69 -0.18
C TYR A 140 -15.01 -0.59 1.35
N ILE A 141 -13.80 -0.87 1.87
CA ILE A 141 -13.53 -1.06 3.28
C ILE A 141 -12.66 0.09 3.79
N ALA A 142 -13.19 0.85 4.76
CA ALA A 142 -12.51 1.97 5.40
C ALA A 142 -12.75 1.98 6.92
N THR A 143 -12.71 0.81 7.53
CA THR A 143 -12.81 0.59 8.97
C THR A 143 -11.54 1.04 9.71
N ASP A 144 -11.38 0.72 10.97
CA ASP A 144 -10.08 0.73 11.62
C ASP A 144 -9.22 -0.45 11.14
N TRP A 145 -7.91 -0.40 11.42
CA TRP A 145 -6.94 -1.38 10.92
C TRP A 145 -7.27 -2.83 11.30
N LEU A 146 -7.78 -3.06 12.51
CA LEU A 146 -8.07 -4.40 13.00
C LEU A 146 -9.30 -5.04 12.33
N HIS A 147 -10.18 -4.23 11.76
CA HIS A 147 -11.39 -4.69 11.07
C HIS A 147 -11.26 -4.72 9.55
N HIS A 148 -10.13 -4.26 8.97
CA HIS A 148 -9.89 -4.36 7.52
C HIS A 148 -9.96 -5.81 7.06
N PHE A 149 -9.15 -6.68 7.65
CA PHE A 149 -9.07 -8.10 7.28
C PHE A 149 -10.38 -8.87 7.51
N PRO A 150 -11.05 -8.84 8.68
CA PRO A 150 -12.29 -9.58 8.88
C PRO A 150 -13.39 -9.23 7.88
N VAL A 151 -13.54 -7.96 7.54
CA VAL A 151 -14.52 -7.49 6.54
C VAL A 151 -14.13 -7.96 5.14
N ALA A 152 -12.85 -7.83 4.77
CA ALA A 152 -12.35 -8.28 3.47
C ALA A 152 -12.51 -9.78 3.28
N LYS A 153 -12.17 -10.56 4.31
CA LYS A 153 -12.37 -12.02 4.33
C LYS A 153 -13.84 -12.37 4.08
N CYS A 154 -14.75 -11.78 4.84
CA CYS A 154 -16.18 -12.01 4.68
C CYS A 154 -16.66 -11.65 3.26
N ALA A 155 -16.21 -10.53 2.70
CA ALA A 155 -16.59 -10.11 1.35
C ALA A 155 -16.08 -11.07 0.27
N LEU A 156 -14.80 -11.48 0.34
CA LEU A 156 -14.21 -12.43 -0.60
C LEU A 156 -14.89 -13.80 -0.53
N GLU A 157 -15.18 -14.31 0.68
CA GLU A 157 -15.90 -15.57 0.89
C GLU A 157 -17.32 -15.54 0.30
N ASN A 158 -17.96 -14.37 0.26
CA ASN A 158 -19.26 -14.15 -0.38
C ASN A 158 -19.12 -13.72 -1.87
N GLY A 159 -17.96 -13.93 -2.48
CA GLY A 159 -17.74 -13.74 -3.92
C GLY A 159 -17.73 -12.27 -4.36
N LYS A 160 -17.44 -11.31 -3.48
CA LYS A 160 -17.35 -9.88 -3.80
C LYS A 160 -15.92 -9.49 -4.19
N ASN A 161 -15.78 -8.50 -5.05
CA ASN A 161 -14.53 -7.78 -5.19
C ASN A 161 -14.33 -6.86 -3.97
N VAL A 162 -13.09 -6.63 -3.60
CA VAL A 162 -12.76 -5.86 -2.38
C VAL A 162 -11.75 -4.76 -2.71
N ALA A 163 -11.96 -3.60 -2.10
CA ALA A 163 -11.00 -2.52 -2.07
C ALA A 163 -10.85 -2.05 -0.62
N ILE A 164 -9.62 -2.03 -0.11
CA ILE A 164 -9.33 -1.90 1.33
C ILE A 164 -8.40 -0.73 1.58
N GLU A 165 -8.76 0.18 2.48
CA GLU A 165 -7.90 1.26 2.97
C GLU A 165 -6.62 0.71 3.64
N VAL A 166 -5.63 1.54 3.70
CA VAL A 166 -4.28 1.20 4.19
C VAL A 166 -4.12 1.31 5.71
N PRO A 167 -3.32 0.41 6.31
CA PRO A 167 -2.83 -0.86 5.80
C PRO A 167 -3.95 -1.88 5.73
N SER A 168 -3.98 -2.68 4.68
CA SER A 168 -5.08 -3.61 4.41
C SER A 168 -5.00 -4.91 5.22
N ALA A 169 -3.81 -5.23 5.73
CA ALA A 169 -3.55 -6.37 6.60
C ALA A 169 -2.51 -5.96 7.66
N MET A 170 -2.54 -6.59 8.82
CA MET A 170 -1.71 -6.22 9.96
C MET A 170 -0.61 -7.23 10.28
N ASN A 171 -0.63 -8.40 9.65
CA ASN A 171 0.34 -9.46 9.85
C ASN A 171 0.41 -10.40 8.63
N LEU A 172 1.45 -11.25 8.59
CA LEU A 172 1.68 -12.20 7.50
C LEU A 172 0.55 -13.21 7.30
N LYS A 173 -0.08 -13.64 8.37
CA LYS A 173 -1.21 -14.58 8.30
C LYS A 173 -2.38 -13.97 7.55
N GLU A 174 -2.75 -12.74 7.88
CA GLU A 174 -3.80 -12.00 7.17
C GLU A 174 -3.44 -11.75 5.70
N CYS A 175 -2.18 -11.42 5.42
CA CYS A 175 -1.69 -11.27 4.04
C CYS A 175 -1.90 -12.55 3.24
N TRP A 176 -1.49 -13.70 3.77
CA TRP A 176 -1.66 -14.99 3.10
C TRP A 176 -3.13 -15.39 2.95
N GLU A 177 -3.95 -15.17 3.96
CA GLU A 177 -5.38 -15.48 3.85
C GLU A 177 -6.07 -14.63 2.78
N LEU A 178 -5.73 -13.35 2.62
CA LEU A 178 -6.26 -12.51 1.55
C LEU A 178 -5.79 -12.98 0.16
N VAL A 179 -4.52 -13.37 0.02
CA VAL A 179 -3.98 -13.95 -1.21
C VAL A 179 -4.76 -15.22 -1.57
N ASP A 180 -4.86 -16.16 -0.64
CA ASP A 180 -5.54 -17.43 -0.85
C ASP A 180 -7.03 -17.26 -1.18
N LEU A 181 -7.72 -16.34 -0.52
CA LEU A 181 -9.13 -16.03 -0.79
C LEU A 181 -9.34 -15.39 -2.16
N SER A 182 -8.45 -14.48 -2.55
CA SER A 182 -8.48 -13.85 -3.88
C SER A 182 -8.24 -14.88 -4.98
N GLU A 183 -7.22 -15.74 -4.83
CA GLU A 183 -6.90 -16.84 -5.75
C GLU A 183 -8.06 -17.85 -5.83
N LYS A 184 -8.58 -18.30 -4.68
CA LYS A 184 -9.65 -19.28 -4.59
C LYS A 184 -10.95 -18.82 -5.24
N ASN A 185 -11.36 -17.60 -4.95
CA ASN A 185 -12.64 -17.06 -5.41
C ASN A 185 -12.55 -16.29 -6.74
N ARG A 186 -11.33 -16.12 -7.28
CA ARG A 186 -11.07 -15.36 -8.51
C ARG A 186 -11.71 -13.97 -8.43
N LYS A 187 -11.42 -13.24 -7.34
CA LYS A 187 -11.93 -11.89 -7.07
C LYS A 187 -10.80 -10.91 -6.87
N HIS A 188 -11.01 -9.68 -7.30
CA HIS A 188 -10.10 -8.59 -7.02
C HIS A 188 -10.04 -8.30 -5.52
N CYS A 189 -8.84 -8.11 -5.01
CA CYS A 189 -8.56 -7.61 -3.67
C CYS A 189 -7.49 -6.52 -3.80
N MET A 190 -7.93 -5.26 -3.80
CA MET A 190 -7.09 -4.10 -4.06
C MET A 190 -6.77 -3.35 -2.76
N ILE A 191 -5.52 -3.01 -2.57
CA ILE A 191 -5.12 -2.02 -1.57
C ILE A 191 -5.40 -0.60 -2.10
N LEU A 192 -5.97 0.26 -1.27
CA LEU A 192 -6.28 1.65 -1.62
C LEU A 192 -5.11 2.58 -1.27
N GLU A 193 -3.94 2.31 -1.87
CA GLU A 193 -2.75 3.14 -1.68
C GLU A 193 -2.81 4.37 -2.58
N ASN A 194 -3.38 5.43 -2.06
CA ASN A 194 -3.63 6.67 -2.79
C ASN A 194 -2.35 7.40 -3.25
N CYS A 195 -1.22 7.21 -2.53
CA CYS A 195 0.04 7.86 -2.88
C CYS A 195 0.60 7.40 -4.23
N CYS A 196 0.20 6.21 -4.72
CA CYS A 196 0.50 5.77 -6.08
C CYS A 196 -0.14 6.65 -7.16
N TYR A 197 -1.15 7.45 -6.82
CA TYR A 197 -1.88 8.33 -7.74
C TYR A 197 -1.59 9.82 -7.53
N ASP A 198 -0.56 10.15 -6.74
CA ASP A 198 -0.11 11.53 -6.60
C ASP A 198 0.58 12.02 -7.88
N TRP A 199 0.48 13.32 -8.14
CA TRP A 199 0.91 13.94 -9.39
C TRP A 199 2.38 13.71 -9.72
N PHE A 200 3.26 13.87 -8.73
CA PHE A 200 4.69 13.67 -8.94
C PHE A 200 5.03 12.20 -9.15
N GLU A 201 4.48 11.33 -8.31
CA GLU A 201 4.70 9.88 -8.37
C GLU A 201 4.25 9.31 -9.71
N MET A 202 3.06 9.68 -10.18
CA MET A 202 2.56 9.20 -11.47
C MET A 202 3.38 9.70 -12.66
N ASN A 203 3.75 10.98 -12.69
CA ASN A 203 4.60 11.52 -13.77
C ASN A 203 5.98 10.87 -13.75
N THR A 204 6.57 10.71 -12.57
CA THR A 204 7.88 10.06 -12.39
C THR A 204 7.83 8.58 -12.78
N LEU A 205 6.76 7.88 -12.43
CA LEU A 205 6.53 6.49 -12.87
C LEU A 205 6.47 6.42 -14.40
N ASN A 206 5.72 7.31 -15.05
CA ASN A 206 5.65 7.36 -16.50
C ASN A 206 7.02 7.64 -17.15
N MET A 207 7.81 8.54 -16.57
CA MET A 207 9.19 8.80 -16.99
C MET A 207 10.07 7.56 -16.83
N ALA A 208 10.00 6.87 -15.69
CA ALA A 208 10.75 5.65 -15.43
C ALA A 208 10.41 4.54 -16.45
N GLN A 209 9.12 4.34 -16.74
CA GLN A 209 8.64 3.38 -17.73
C GLN A 209 9.13 3.68 -19.17
N HIS A 210 9.45 4.93 -19.46
CA HIS A 210 10.01 5.36 -20.75
C HIS A 210 11.54 5.49 -20.73
N GLY A 211 12.21 5.02 -19.67
CA GLY A 211 13.66 4.97 -19.59
C GLY A 211 14.35 6.32 -19.36
N VAL A 212 13.62 7.36 -18.94
CA VAL A 212 14.18 8.71 -18.69
C VAL A 212 15.31 8.67 -17.66
N PHE A 213 15.21 7.80 -16.66
CA PHE A 213 16.24 7.65 -15.61
C PHE A 213 17.24 6.52 -15.90
N GLY A 214 17.15 5.85 -17.07
CA GLY A 214 17.86 4.61 -17.32
C GLY A 214 17.31 3.48 -16.45
N GLU A 215 18.16 2.56 -16.01
CA GLU A 215 17.78 1.54 -15.03
C GLU A 215 17.69 2.17 -13.63
N VAL A 216 16.54 2.03 -12.97
CA VAL A 216 16.36 2.49 -11.58
C VAL A 216 16.97 1.43 -10.66
N ILE A 217 18.02 1.83 -9.93
CA ILE A 217 18.81 0.93 -9.08
C ILE A 217 18.54 1.11 -7.60
N ARG A 218 18.00 2.26 -7.20
CA ARG A 218 17.67 2.58 -5.80
C ARG A 218 16.43 3.44 -5.73
N ALA A 219 15.63 3.21 -4.69
CA ALA A 219 14.48 4.05 -4.38
C ALA A 219 14.40 4.33 -2.87
N GLN A 220 13.80 5.48 -2.52
CA GLN A 220 13.51 5.82 -1.12
C GLN A 220 12.05 6.24 -1.01
N GLY A 221 11.40 5.73 0.04
CA GLY A 221 10.05 6.13 0.44
C GLY A 221 9.96 6.36 1.94
N ALA A 222 8.93 7.04 2.39
CA ALA A 222 8.74 7.28 3.81
C ALA A 222 7.27 7.53 4.18
N TYR A 223 6.96 7.38 5.46
CA TYR A 223 5.84 8.02 6.11
C TYR A 223 6.33 8.80 7.32
N ILE A 224 6.69 10.05 7.09
CA ILE A 224 7.09 11.00 8.12
C ILE A 224 5.98 12.02 8.29
N HIS A 225 5.25 11.91 9.39
CA HIS A 225 4.07 12.73 9.65
C HIS A 225 3.92 12.96 11.15
N ASN A 226 4.27 14.13 11.64
CA ASN A 226 4.10 14.43 13.06
C ASN A 226 2.63 14.31 13.49
N LEU A 227 2.28 13.18 14.08
CA LEU A 227 0.95 12.90 14.62
C LEU A 227 0.84 13.21 16.13
N ALA A 228 1.94 13.59 16.78
CA ALA A 228 1.95 13.86 18.22
C ALA A 228 0.83 14.83 18.68
N PRO A 229 0.50 15.92 17.96
CA PRO A 229 -0.63 16.77 18.31
C PRO A 229 -2.00 16.06 18.28
N PHE A 230 -2.12 15.02 17.48
CA PHE A 230 -3.36 14.26 17.30
C PHE A 230 -3.51 13.12 18.31
N TRP A 231 -2.41 12.65 18.91
CA TRP A 231 -2.43 11.54 19.87
C TRP A 231 -3.31 11.83 21.08
N LYS A 232 -3.47 13.09 21.50
CA LYS A 232 -4.37 13.50 22.58
C LYS A 232 -5.82 13.08 22.34
N HIS A 233 -6.26 12.97 21.10
CA HIS A 233 -7.60 12.49 20.76
C HIS A 233 -7.73 10.96 20.90
N TYR A 234 -6.64 10.22 20.79
CA TYR A 234 -6.59 8.78 20.94
C TYR A 234 -6.39 8.32 22.39
N TRP A 235 -6.04 9.25 23.31
CA TRP A 235 -5.94 8.96 24.73
C TRP A 235 -7.29 8.93 25.45
N LYS A 236 -8.32 9.50 24.87
CA LYS A 236 -9.66 9.39 25.43
C LYS A 236 -10.08 7.92 25.35
N LYS A 237 -10.21 7.29 26.50
CA LYS A 237 -10.84 5.99 26.61
C LYS A 237 -12.23 6.08 25.95
N GLY A 238 -12.54 5.13 25.09
CA GLY A 238 -13.90 4.94 24.58
C GLY A 238 -14.85 4.53 25.71
N GLU A 239 -16.13 4.41 25.43
CA GLU A 239 -17.14 3.97 26.39
C GLU A 239 -16.82 2.59 27.02
N ASP A 240 -15.96 1.80 26.36
CA ASP A 240 -15.49 0.47 26.76
C ASP A 240 -14.08 0.46 27.36
N ASP A 241 -13.56 1.60 27.80
CA ASP A 241 -12.23 1.76 28.41
C ASP A 241 -11.03 1.40 27.51
N LYS A 242 -11.23 1.29 26.20
CA LYS A 242 -10.16 1.01 25.22
C LYS A 242 -9.49 2.28 24.73
N LEU A 243 -8.19 2.19 24.56
CA LEU A 243 -7.42 3.23 23.84
C LEU A 243 -7.87 3.31 22.38
N GLY A 244 -7.77 4.49 21.75
CA GLY A 244 -7.97 4.60 20.32
C GLY A 244 -7.04 3.62 19.57
N TRP A 245 -7.60 2.82 18.68
CA TRP A 245 -6.96 1.69 18.00
C TRP A 245 -5.58 2.00 17.40
N ARG A 246 -5.40 3.18 16.84
CA ARG A 246 -4.14 3.57 16.19
C ARG A 246 -3.02 3.79 17.22
N LEU A 247 -3.34 4.42 18.33
CA LEU A 247 -2.39 4.63 19.41
C LEU A 247 -2.03 3.29 20.07
N ASP A 248 -3.03 2.47 20.39
CA ASP A 248 -2.82 1.15 21.00
C ASP A 248 -1.89 0.29 20.13
N TYR A 249 -2.07 0.32 18.79
CA TYR A 249 -1.20 -0.40 17.88
C TYR A 249 0.25 0.09 17.94
N ASN A 250 0.49 1.41 17.88
CA ASN A 250 1.84 1.98 18.01
C ASN A 250 2.48 1.73 19.37
N MET A 251 1.68 1.58 20.44
CA MET A 251 2.19 1.25 21.77
C MET A 251 2.65 -0.22 21.90
N ARG A 252 2.04 -1.12 21.17
CA ARG A 252 2.31 -2.58 21.24
C ARG A 252 3.32 -3.07 20.23
N HIS A 253 3.42 -2.42 19.08
CA HIS A 253 4.27 -2.80 17.97
C HIS A 253 5.43 -1.80 17.79
N ARG A 254 6.45 -2.20 17.07
CA ARG A 254 7.58 -1.34 16.74
C ARG A 254 7.88 -1.40 15.24
N GLY A 255 8.54 -0.37 14.74
CA GLY A 255 8.99 -0.33 13.37
C GLY A 255 8.08 0.44 12.43
N ASP A 256 8.08 0.04 11.19
CA ASP A 256 7.38 0.70 10.09
C ASP A 256 5.92 0.22 10.00
N VAL A 257 5.12 0.61 10.99
CA VAL A 257 3.72 0.15 11.13
C VAL A 257 2.76 0.76 10.08
N TYR A 258 3.25 1.67 9.24
CA TYR A 258 2.47 2.33 8.20
C TYR A 258 3.32 2.59 6.93
N ALA A 259 3.92 1.53 6.40
CA ALA A 259 4.91 1.58 5.31
C ALA A 259 4.34 1.96 3.95
N THR A 260 3.07 1.64 3.69
CA THR A 260 2.50 1.55 2.34
C THR A 260 2.58 2.84 1.55
N HIS A 261 2.43 4.01 2.19
CA HIS A 261 2.53 5.32 1.54
C HIS A 261 3.92 5.63 0.97
N GLY A 262 4.97 5.13 1.61
CA GLY A 262 6.34 5.25 1.08
C GLY A 262 6.68 4.12 0.13
N LEU A 263 6.25 2.89 0.46
CA LEU A 263 6.65 1.68 -0.26
C LEU A 263 5.90 1.49 -1.58
N GLY A 264 4.58 1.69 -1.61
CA GLY A 264 3.75 1.44 -2.79
C GLY A 264 4.24 2.16 -4.06
N PRO A 265 4.39 3.50 -4.04
CA PRO A 265 4.84 4.23 -5.22
C PRO A 265 6.23 3.82 -5.73
N VAL A 266 7.18 3.52 -4.82
CA VAL A 266 8.53 3.09 -5.23
C VAL A 266 8.54 1.64 -5.70
N ALA A 267 7.70 0.77 -5.15
CA ALA A 267 7.54 -0.61 -5.60
C ALA A 267 7.04 -0.69 -7.06
N GLN A 268 6.08 0.18 -7.42
CA GLN A 268 5.62 0.30 -8.81
C GLN A 268 6.75 0.73 -9.75
N ALA A 269 7.54 1.74 -9.36
CA ALA A 269 8.66 2.24 -10.16
C ALA A 269 9.79 1.20 -10.33
N LEU A 270 9.94 0.29 -9.38
CA LEU A 270 10.93 -0.80 -9.41
C LEU A 270 10.41 -2.09 -10.04
N ASN A 271 9.16 -2.12 -10.49
CA ASN A 271 8.49 -3.27 -11.11
C ASN A 271 8.35 -4.48 -10.15
N ILE A 272 8.12 -4.25 -8.88
CA ILE A 272 7.86 -5.34 -7.92
C ILE A 272 6.63 -6.14 -8.35
N HIS A 273 6.73 -7.48 -8.33
CA HIS A 273 5.80 -8.46 -8.89
C HIS A 273 5.56 -8.36 -10.41
N ARG A 274 6.36 -7.54 -11.11
CA ARG A 274 6.30 -7.37 -12.57
C ARG A 274 7.70 -7.40 -13.19
N GLY A 275 8.52 -8.39 -12.76
CA GLY A 275 9.90 -8.58 -13.18
C GLY A 275 10.93 -8.42 -12.08
N ASP A 276 10.51 -8.04 -10.87
CA ASP A 276 11.35 -8.01 -9.66
C ASP A 276 10.50 -8.39 -8.43
N ARG A 277 11.14 -8.68 -7.28
CA ARG A 277 10.50 -8.94 -6.00
C ARG A 277 11.39 -8.48 -4.85
N MET A 278 10.80 -8.19 -3.72
CA MET A 278 11.57 -7.97 -2.50
C MET A 278 12.12 -9.32 -2.00
N GLU A 279 13.36 -9.33 -1.52
CA GLU A 279 14.04 -10.56 -1.14
C GLU A 279 14.43 -10.59 0.32
N THR A 280 15.05 -9.50 0.81
CA THR A 280 15.57 -9.45 2.17
C THR A 280 15.48 -8.03 2.70
N LEU A 281 15.13 -7.89 3.98
CA LEU A 281 15.19 -6.61 4.69
C LEU A 281 16.08 -6.66 5.93
N VAL A 282 16.49 -5.47 6.35
CA VAL A 282 17.05 -5.17 7.68
C VAL A 282 16.34 -3.92 8.18
N ALA A 283 15.80 -3.96 9.39
CA ALA A 283 15.15 -2.81 10.01
C ALA A 283 15.86 -2.40 11.31
N MET A 284 15.90 -1.09 11.56
CA MET A 284 16.49 -0.51 12.76
C MET A 284 15.64 0.68 13.21
N ASP A 285 15.40 0.78 14.50
CA ASP A 285 14.66 1.89 15.10
C ASP A 285 15.46 2.62 16.17
N THR A 286 15.05 3.85 16.45
CA THR A 286 15.52 4.61 17.62
C THR A 286 14.81 4.15 18.88
N LYS A 287 15.30 4.59 20.03
CA LYS A 287 14.52 4.48 21.27
C LYS A 287 13.22 5.28 21.14
N SER A 288 12.15 4.80 21.76
CA SER A 288 10.94 5.58 21.98
C SER A 288 11.19 6.58 23.10
N VAL A 289 11.46 7.84 22.77
CA VAL A 289 11.64 8.95 23.70
C VAL A 289 10.34 9.73 23.81
N VAL A 290 9.87 10.26 22.70
CA VAL A 290 8.61 11.02 22.61
C VAL A 290 7.40 10.16 22.97
N GLY A 291 7.34 8.92 22.51
CA GLY A 291 6.28 7.99 22.88
C GLY A 291 6.20 7.73 24.37
N LYS A 292 7.37 7.51 25.03
CA LYS A 292 7.44 7.31 26.49
C LYS A 292 7.06 8.55 27.29
N ASP A 293 7.47 9.74 26.83
CA ASP A 293 7.09 10.99 27.51
C ASP A 293 5.59 11.25 27.39
N LEU A 294 5.00 10.93 26.25
CA LEU A 294 3.56 10.99 26.03
C LEU A 294 2.80 10.08 27.01
N VAL A 295 3.28 8.87 27.25
CA VAL A 295 2.70 7.92 28.23
C VAL A 295 2.81 8.46 29.65
N LYS A 296 3.96 9.04 30.03
CA LYS A 296 4.19 9.64 31.37
C LYS A 296 3.25 10.80 31.64
N GLU A 297 3.01 11.67 30.64
CA GLU A 297 2.08 12.80 30.77
C GLU A 297 0.63 12.38 31.02
N ASN A 298 0.29 11.14 30.65
CA ASN A 298 -1.05 10.56 30.78
C ASN A 298 -1.03 9.32 31.69
N ALA A 299 -0.43 9.45 32.89
CA ALA A 299 -0.12 8.37 33.80
C ALA A 299 -1.31 7.48 34.28
N ASP A 300 -2.55 7.93 34.06
CA ASP A 300 -3.75 7.15 34.29
C ASP A 300 -4.05 6.14 33.17
N SER A 301 -3.22 6.11 32.11
CA SER A 301 -3.37 5.17 31.00
C SER A 301 -2.83 3.80 31.35
N VAL A 302 -3.54 2.78 30.92
CA VAL A 302 -3.35 1.34 31.21
C VAL A 302 -2.01 0.76 30.72
N CYS A 303 -1.18 1.49 29.99
CA CYS A 303 0.04 0.99 29.39
C CYS A 303 1.26 1.81 29.76
N ASN A 304 2.16 1.21 30.56
CA ASN A 304 3.40 1.83 30.99
C ASN A 304 4.56 1.70 29.99
N SER A 305 4.33 1.17 28.78
CA SER A 305 5.35 0.97 27.77
C SER A 305 4.89 1.42 26.39
N PHE A 306 5.75 2.16 25.70
CA PHE A 306 5.57 2.50 24.28
C PHE A 306 6.68 1.79 23.50
N ARG A 307 6.32 0.81 22.65
CA ARG A 307 7.30 -0.04 21.93
C ARG A 307 7.83 0.63 20.66
N ASN A 308 6.96 1.35 19.91
CA ASN A 308 7.39 1.94 18.66
C ASN A 308 8.49 2.98 18.88
N GLY A 309 9.62 2.81 18.21
CA GLY A 309 10.68 3.83 18.18
C GLY A 309 10.19 5.13 17.56
N ASP A 310 10.81 6.25 17.92
CA ASP A 310 10.42 7.55 17.37
C ASP A 310 10.73 7.64 15.86
N HIS A 311 11.72 6.88 15.39
CA HIS A 311 12.08 6.78 13.97
C HIS A 311 12.54 5.37 13.63
N THR A 312 12.11 4.86 12.47
CA THR A 312 12.54 3.58 11.91
C THR A 312 13.11 3.77 10.52
N THR A 313 14.17 3.03 10.20
CA THR A 313 14.72 2.91 8.85
C THR A 313 14.80 1.43 8.48
N THR A 314 14.24 1.09 7.34
CA THR A 314 14.25 -0.27 6.78
C THR A 314 14.92 -0.25 5.42
N LEU A 315 15.92 -1.11 5.24
CA LEU A 315 16.60 -1.34 3.96
C LEU A 315 16.13 -2.68 3.40
N ILE A 316 15.73 -2.66 2.14
CA ILE A 316 15.22 -3.83 1.42
C ILE A 316 16.08 -4.05 0.18
N ARG A 317 16.52 -5.30 -0.04
CA ARG A 317 17.17 -5.74 -1.28
C ARG A 317 16.16 -6.50 -2.12
N THR A 318 16.14 -6.23 -3.44
CA THR A 318 15.34 -6.98 -4.40
C THR A 318 16.12 -8.11 -5.05
N ALA A 319 15.42 -9.04 -5.68
CA ALA A 319 16.02 -10.18 -6.41
C ALA A 319 16.95 -9.73 -7.54
N ASN A 320 16.65 -8.60 -8.20
CA ASN A 320 17.52 -8.01 -9.23
C ASN A 320 18.63 -7.11 -8.65
N GLY A 321 18.84 -7.12 -7.32
CA GLY A 321 19.93 -6.40 -6.66
C GLY A 321 19.69 -4.91 -6.45
N LYS A 322 18.48 -4.41 -6.64
CA LYS A 322 18.12 -3.03 -6.32
C LYS A 322 17.94 -2.85 -4.82
N VAL A 323 18.00 -1.62 -4.35
CA VAL A 323 17.84 -1.28 -2.92
C VAL A 323 16.68 -0.31 -2.74
N ILE A 324 15.80 -0.62 -1.78
CA ILE A 324 14.75 0.28 -1.31
C ILE A 324 15.07 0.69 0.12
N GLU A 325 14.91 1.96 0.44
CA GLU A 325 14.97 2.48 1.81
C GLU A 325 13.59 3.03 2.18
N ILE A 326 13.04 2.55 3.30
CA ILE A 326 11.78 3.03 3.85
C ILE A 326 12.02 3.62 5.23
N GLN A 327 11.43 4.80 5.48
CA GLN A 327 11.49 5.48 6.77
C GLN A 327 10.08 5.68 7.33
N HIS A 328 9.95 5.54 8.64
CA HIS A 328 8.72 5.79 9.37
C HIS A 328 8.98 6.66 10.60
N ASN A 329 8.23 7.75 10.74
CA ASN A 329 8.27 8.61 11.92
C ASN A 329 6.94 9.35 12.09
N VAL A 330 6.22 9.03 13.17
CA VAL A 330 4.93 9.68 13.47
C VAL A 330 4.96 10.43 14.81
N MET A 331 6.12 10.52 15.45
CA MET A 331 6.26 11.00 16.82
C MET A 331 6.97 12.34 16.93
N THR A 332 7.98 12.59 16.08
CA THR A 332 8.82 13.78 16.22
C THR A 332 8.34 14.94 15.36
N PRO A 333 8.60 16.20 15.76
CA PRO A 333 8.22 17.37 14.99
C PRO A 333 9.06 17.50 13.72
N GLN A 334 8.55 16.97 12.63
CA GLN A 334 9.12 17.07 11.29
C GLN A 334 8.05 17.53 10.30
N PRO A 335 8.41 18.29 9.24
CA PRO A 335 7.52 18.52 8.11
C PRO A 335 7.05 17.21 7.49
N TYR A 336 5.82 17.18 6.98
CA TYR A 336 5.31 16.03 6.25
C TYR A 336 6.24 15.64 5.11
N ASN A 337 6.61 14.35 5.04
CA ASN A 337 7.57 13.87 4.06
C ASN A 337 7.31 12.40 3.74
N ARG A 338 7.23 12.07 2.44
CA ARG A 338 7.17 10.69 1.95
C ARG A 338 8.46 10.29 1.21
N LEU A 339 9.49 11.14 1.24
CA LEU A 339 10.71 11.04 0.44
C LEU A 339 10.39 10.96 -1.06
N TYR A 340 10.10 9.80 -1.57
CA TYR A 340 9.93 9.47 -2.97
C TYR A 340 11.10 9.95 -3.83
N GLN A 341 12.18 9.18 -3.75
CA GLN A 341 13.37 9.37 -4.56
C GLN A 341 13.60 8.14 -5.43
N LEU A 342 13.98 8.37 -6.69
CA LEU A 342 14.45 7.33 -7.59
C LEU A 342 15.84 7.69 -8.07
N THR A 343 16.80 6.76 -7.89
CA THR A 343 18.16 6.87 -8.45
C THR A 343 18.28 5.89 -9.59
N GLY A 344 18.47 6.41 -10.79
CA GLY A 344 18.70 5.61 -11.98
C GLY A 344 20.13 5.81 -12.52
N THR A 345 20.50 4.99 -13.49
CA THR A 345 21.84 5.05 -14.13
C THR A 345 22.04 6.27 -15.00
N LYS A 346 20.96 6.99 -15.35
CA LYS A 346 20.97 8.16 -16.24
C LYS A 346 20.22 9.37 -15.69
N GLY A 347 19.68 9.28 -14.48
CA GLY A 347 18.94 10.40 -13.90
C GLY A 347 18.44 10.11 -12.50
N PHE A 348 17.95 11.16 -11.88
CA PHE A 348 17.47 11.17 -10.50
C PHE A 348 16.14 11.93 -10.40
N ALA A 349 15.25 11.43 -9.55
CA ALA A 349 14.00 12.09 -9.20
C ALA A 349 13.91 12.26 -7.69
N ASN A 350 13.43 13.42 -7.23
CA ASN A 350 13.21 13.71 -5.81
C ASN A 350 11.95 14.54 -5.62
N LYS A 351 11.10 14.12 -4.66
CA LYS A 351 9.90 14.88 -4.30
C LYS A 351 10.10 15.80 -3.10
N TYR A 352 10.69 15.29 -2.03
CA TYR A 352 10.81 16.00 -0.76
C TYR A 352 12.28 16.17 -0.34
N PRO A 353 12.68 17.30 0.28
CA PRO A 353 11.88 18.51 0.48
C PRO A 353 11.76 19.38 -0.77
N THR A 354 12.61 19.16 -1.77
CA THR A 354 12.63 19.92 -3.03
C THR A 354 12.22 19.01 -4.19
N GLN A 355 11.15 19.38 -4.86
CA GLN A 355 10.66 18.64 -6.02
C GLN A 355 11.50 18.95 -7.25
N GLY A 356 12.04 17.91 -7.90
CA GLY A 356 12.85 18.08 -9.09
C GLY A 356 13.39 16.77 -9.68
N TYR A 357 13.99 16.93 -10.85
CA TYR A 357 14.71 15.88 -11.55
C TYR A 357 16.13 16.36 -11.86
N ALA A 358 17.10 15.45 -11.91
CA ALA A 358 18.46 15.72 -12.35
C ALA A 358 18.81 14.79 -13.51
N LEU A 359 19.05 15.39 -14.67
CA LEU A 359 19.48 14.75 -15.91
C LEU A 359 20.63 15.61 -16.49
N ASP A 360 21.54 14.99 -17.22
CA ASP A 360 22.47 15.75 -18.09
C ASP A 360 21.80 16.13 -19.42
N ALA A 361 22.46 17.00 -20.19
CA ALA A 361 21.95 17.53 -21.45
C ALA A 361 21.72 16.41 -22.50
N GLU A 362 22.58 15.40 -22.52
CA GLU A 362 22.47 14.27 -23.45
C GLU A 362 21.23 13.42 -23.14
N GLN A 363 21.04 13.06 -21.88
CA GLN A 363 19.89 12.26 -21.46
C GLN A 363 18.58 13.04 -21.61
N LEU A 364 18.56 14.35 -21.33
CA LEU A 364 17.39 15.18 -21.56
C LEU A 364 17.00 15.21 -23.04
N LYS A 365 18.00 15.38 -23.93
CA LYS A 365 17.80 15.33 -25.37
C LYS A 365 17.32 13.94 -25.83
N ALA A 366 17.92 12.86 -25.31
CA ALA A 366 17.50 11.49 -25.59
C ALA A 366 16.04 11.25 -25.13
N SER A 367 15.63 11.92 -24.06
CA SER A 367 14.23 11.93 -23.57
C SER A 367 13.31 12.83 -24.42
N GLY A 368 13.84 13.45 -25.48
CA GLY A 368 13.13 14.26 -26.47
C GLY A 368 12.71 15.64 -25.96
N VAL A 369 13.44 16.19 -25.03
CA VAL A 369 13.36 17.59 -24.59
C VAL A 369 14.68 18.26 -24.90
N GLN A 370 14.65 19.39 -25.62
CA GLN A 370 15.85 20.12 -25.94
C GLN A 370 16.35 20.91 -24.72
N PRO A 371 17.61 20.70 -24.28
CA PRO A 371 18.18 21.52 -23.22
C PRO A 371 18.31 22.96 -23.71
N LYS A 372 18.01 23.91 -22.83
CA LYS A 372 18.21 25.36 -23.08
C LYS A 372 19.54 25.84 -22.54
N VAL A 373 20.17 25.03 -21.69
CA VAL A 373 21.46 25.26 -21.06
C VAL A 373 22.44 24.22 -21.61
N ASP A 374 23.49 24.65 -22.28
CA ASP A 374 24.45 23.75 -22.97
C ASP A 374 25.26 22.89 -21.97
N ASP A 375 25.51 23.40 -20.76
CA ASP A 375 26.27 22.74 -19.70
C ASP A 375 25.39 22.03 -18.65
N LEU A 376 24.14 21.74 -18.99
CA LEU A 376 23.25 21.01 -18.10
C LEU A 376 23.89 19.67 -17.69
N ASN A 377 24.09 19.51 -16.40
CA ASN A 377 24.67 18.31 -15.80
C ASN A 377 23.84 17.85 -14.59
N SER A 378 24.03 16.61 -14.19
CA SER A 378 23.25 15.99 -13.11
C SER A 378 23.78 16.32 -11.69
N HIS A 379 24.69 17.27 -11.51
CA HIS A 379 25.14 17.74 -10.21
C HIS A 379 24.08 18.57 -9.47
N GLY A 380 23.13 19.15 -10.19
CA GLY A 380 22.02 19.91 -9.64
C GLY A 380 20.68 19.47 -10.23
N PHE A 381 19.59 19.92 -9.61
CA PHE A 381 18.27 19.78 -10.23
C PHE A 381 18.20 20.64 -11.50
N MET A 382 17.46 20.12 -12.48
CA MET A 382 17.21 20.84 -13.73
C MET A 382 16.57 22.20 -13.47
N PRO A 383 16.90 23.22 -14.27
CA PRO A 383 16.20 24.50 -14.25
C PRO A 383 14.71 24.32 -14.49
N ARG A 384 13.92 25.30 -14.04
CA ARG A 384 12.45 25.22 -14.07
C ARG A 384 11.86 24.99 -15.46
N GLU A 385 12.45 25.59 -16.48
CA GLU A 385 11.92 25.52 -17.85
C GLU A 385 12.05 24.11 -18.43
N GLU A 386 13.22 23.47 -18.26
CA GLU A 386 13.47 22.09 -18.68
C GLU A 386 12.61 21.12 -17.87
N LEU A 387 12.47 21.37 -16.57
CA LEU A 387 11.61 20.56 -15.69
C LEU A 387 10.16 20.61 -16.16
N VAL A 388 9.63 21.79 -16.46
CA VAL A 388 8.23 21.94 -16.96
C VAL A 388 8.08 21.21 -18.29
N ALA A 389 9.00 21.40 -19.24
CA ALA A 389 8.94 20.74 -20.54
C ALA A 389 8.98 19.20 -20.42
N LEU A 390 9.81 18.67 -19.50
CA LEU A 390 9.89 17.24 -19.25
C LEU A 390 8.58 16.71 -18.62
N VAL A 391 8.03 17.41 -17.63
CA VAL A 391 6.77 17.05 -16.98
C VAL A 391 5.59 17.09 -17.96
N GLU A 392 5.49 18.13 -18.79
CA GLU A 392 4.45 18.23 -19.82
C GLU A 392 4.51 17.08 -20.82
N LYS A 393 5.72 16.74 -21.28
CA LYS A 393 5.95 15.64 -22.21
C LYS A 393 5.53 14.30 -21.62
N TYR A 394 5.92 14.04 -20.39
CA TYR A 394 5.69 12.76 -19.69
C TYR A 394 4.52 12.80 -18.71
N GLN A 395 3.63 13.81 -18.82
CA GLN A 395 2.42 13.83 -18.01
C GLN A 395 1.65 12.52 -18.17
N HIS A 396 1.40 11.85 -17.05
CA HIS A 396 0.76 10.54 -17.06
C HIS A 396 -0.64 10.59 -17.70
N PRO A 397 -1.02 9.63 -18.59
CA PRO A 397 -2.32 9.63 -19.26
C PRO A 397 -3.51 9.68 -18.30
N ILE A 398 -3.41 9.02 -17.17
CA ILE A 398 -4.44 9.04 -16.11
C ILE A 398 -4.61 10.46 -15.55
N LEU A 399 -3.52 11.19 -15.33
CA LEU A 399 -3.58 12.59 -14.87
C LEU A 399 -4.19 13.51 -15.92
N LYS A 400 -3.89 13.29 -17.20
CA LYS A 400 -4.52 14.03 -18.30
C LYS A 400 -6.03 13.81 -18.33
N LYS A 401 -6.48 12.59 -18.01
CA LYS A 401 -7.89 12.21 -18.06
C LYS A 401 -8.69 12.69 -16.83
N TYR A 402 -8.15 12.48 -15.64
CA TYR A 402 -8.89 12.67 -14.39
C TYR A 402 -8.45 13.90 -13.60
N GLY A 403 -7.30 14.51 -13.94
CA GLY A 403 -6.64 15.49 -13.09
C GLY A 403 -7.48 16.74 -12.79
N GLU A 404 -8.16 17.32 -13.77
CA GLU A 404 -8.99 18.51 -13.53
C GLU A 404 -10.16 18.20 -12.59
N MET A 405 -10.89 17.12 -12.84
CA MET A 405 -11.97 16.70 -11.95
C MET A 405 -11.46 16.32 -10.55
N ALA A 406 -10.27 15.74 -10.47
CA ALA A 406 -9.66 15.37 -9.20
C ALA A 406 -9.34 16.58 -8.32
N LYS A 407 -8.94 17.71 -8.91
CA LYS A 407 -8.74 18.98 -8.19
C LYS A 407 -10.04 19.52 -7.62
N GLU A 408 -11.14 19.37 -8.34
CA GLU A 408 -12.47 19.84 -7.92
C GLU A 408 -13.10 18.94 -6.86
N VAL A 409 -13.07 17.62 -7.07
CA VAL A 409 -13.69 16.63 -6.15
C VAL A 409 -12.86 16.46 -4.88
N GLY A 410 -11.54 16.52 -5.00
CA GLY A 410 -10.62 16.49 -3.87
C GLY A 410 -10.29 15.08 -3.36
N GLY A 411 -9.92 15.00 -2.08
CA GLY A 411 -9.34 13.82 -1.43
C GLY A 411 -7.82 13.82 -1.60
N HIS A 412 -7.09 14.30 -0.57
CA HIS A 412 -5.62 14.42 -0.56
C HIS A 412 -5.05 15.09 -1.83
N GLY A 413 -5.60 16.24 -2.21
CA GLY A 413 -5.17 16.93 -3.43
C GLY A 413 -5.63 16.26 -4.73
N GLY A 414 -6.62 15.35 -4.68
CA GLY A 414 -7.21 14.68 -5.84
C GLY A 414 -6.76 13.23 -6.04
N MET A 415 -5.68 12.78 -5.39
CA MET A 415 -5.17 11.42 -5.58
C MET A 415 -6.18 10.34 -5.18
N ASP A 416 -7.00 10.57 -4.14
CA ASP A 416 -8.07 9.64 -3.75
C ASP A 416 -9.12 9.48 -4.86
N PHE A 417 -9.52 10.59 -5.50
CA PHE A 417 -10.49 10.54 -6.59
C PHE A 417 -9.94 9.84 -7.83
N ILE A 418 -8.67 10.04 -8.15
CA ILE A 418 -8.01 9.35 -9.27
C ILE A 418 -7.99 7.84 -9.00
N MET A 419 -7.62 7.43 -7.80
CA MET A 419 -7.59 6.02 -7.37
C MET A 419 -8.98 5.38 -7.49
N ASP A 420 -10.02 6.01 -6.90
CA ASP A 420 -11.39 5.52 -6.95
C ASP A 420 -11.91 5.43 -8.40
N SER A 421 -11.58 6.44 -9.23
CA SER A 421 -11.96 6.45 -10.65
C SER A 421 -11.27 5.34 -11.45
N ARG A 422 -10.01 5.04 -11.15
CA ARG A 422 -9.26 3.95 -11.79
C ARG A 422 -9.81 2.58 -11.40
N LEU A 423 -10.11 2.37 -10.12
CA LEU A 423 -10.78 1.15 -9.65
C LEU A 423 -12.06 0.88 -10.43
N VAL A 424 -12.95 1.86 -10.49
CA VAL A 424 -14.23 1.73 -11.23
C VAL A 424 -13.99 1.54 -12.73
N TYR A 425 -13.06 2.29 -13.31
CA TYR A 425 -12.70 2.17 -14.73
C TYR A 425 -12.24 0.75 -15.11
N CYS A 426 -11.37 0.15 -14.29
CA CYS A 426 -10.89 -1.21 -14.52
C CYS A 426 -12.04 -2.23 -14.44
N LEU A 427 -12.90 -2.13 -13.43
CA LEU A 427 -14.06 -3.01 -13.29
C LEU A 427 -15.06 -2.85 -14.45
N GLN A 428 -15.32 -1.63 -14.89
CA GLN A 428 -16.24 -1.37 -16.02
C GLN A 428 -15.71 -1.89 -17.36
N ASN A 429 -14.41 -1.92 -17.54
CA ASN A 429 -13.79 -2.35 -18.78
C ASN A 429 -13.23 -3.78 -18.75
N GLY A 430 -13.37 -4.48 -17.62
CA GLY A 430 -12.90 -5.86 -17.47
C GLY A 430 -11.37 -5.96 -17.52
N LEU A 431 -10.68 -4.98 -16.93
CA LEU A 431 -9.22 -4.87 -16.93
C LEU A 431 -8.63 -5.32 -15.59
N PRO A 432 -7.36 -5.74 -15.57
CA PRO A 432 -6.61 -5.88 -14.34
C PRO A 432 -6.60 -4.56 -13.55
N LEU A 433 -6.66 -4.66 -12.23
CA LEU A 433 -6.52 -3.49 -11.36
C LEU A 433 -5.07 -2.99 -11.34
N ASP A 434 -4.90 -1.71 -11.00
CA ASP A 434 -3.58 -1.09 -10.93
C ASP A 434 -2.73 -1.64 -9.76
N MET A 435 -3.38 -2.11 -8.70
CA MET A 435 -2.78 -2.80 -7.57
C MET A 435 -3.58 -4.08 -7.29
N ASP A 436 -2.90 -5.18 -7.07
CA ASP A 436 -3.52 -6.48 -6.80
C ASP A 436 -3.26 -6.95 -5.36
N VAL A 437 -3.71 -8.15 -5.05
CA VAL A 437 -3.56 -8.73 -3.70
C VAL A 437 -2.09 -9.02 -3.34
N TYR A 438 -1.23 -9.21 -4.31
CA TYR A 438 0.19 -9.45 -4.05
C TYR A 438 0.89 -8.15 -3.67
N ASP A 439 0.55 -7.02 -4.32
CA ASP A 439 0.98 -5.68 -3.91
C ASP A 439 0.54 -5.39 -2.47
N LEU A 440 -0.74 -5.67 -2.18
CA LEU A 440 -1.31 -5.53 -0.84
C LEU A 440 -0.49 -6.31 0.19
N ALA A 441 -0.27 -7.60 -0.05
CA ALA A 441 0.39 -8.49 0.90
C ALA A 441 1.86 -8.09 1.12
N GLU A 442 2.59 -7.80 0.04
CA GLU A 442 4.01 -7.40 0.09
C GLU A 442 4.21 -6.06 0.81
N TRP A 443 3.32 -5.09 0.60
CA TRP A 443 3.46 -3.78 1.26
C TRP A 443 3.03 -3.80 2.71
N CYS A 444 2.05 -4.62 3.06
CA CYS A 444 1.57 -4.73 4.44
C CYS A 444 2.47 -5.61 5.31
N CYS A 445 3.14 -6.63 4.77
CA CYS A 445 3.98 -7.53 5.55
C CYS A 445 5.24 -6.85 6.13
N LEU A 446 5.64 -5.69 5.57
CA LEU A 446 6.84 -4.95 6.02
C LEU A 446 6.80 -4.65 7.52
N ALA A 447 5.63 -4.32 8.07
CA ALA A 447 5.47 -4.03 9.49
C ALA A 447 5.92 -5.21 10.37
N GLU A 448 5.44 -6.42 10.09
CA GLU A 448 5.80 -7.61 10.87
C GLU A 448 7.23 -8.08 10.61
N LEU A 449 7.68 -8.09 9.36
CA LEU A 449 9.05 -8.50 9.02
C LEU A 449 10.09 -7.53 9.61
N GLY A 450 9.79 -6.23 9.62
CA GLY A 450 10.61 -5.21 10.26
C GLY A 450 10.67 -5.39 11.78
N GLU A 451 9.54 -5.65 12.42
CA GLU A 451 9.48 -5.94 13.86
C GLU A 451 10.31 -7.20 14.18
N LEU A 452 10.18 -8.26 13.37
CA LEU A 452 10.96 -9.49 13.50
C LEU A 452 12.46 -9.24 13.38
N SER A 453 12.90 -8.40 12.44
CA SER A 453 14.30 -7.98 12.32
C SER A 453 14.81 -7.32 13.59
N MET A 454 14.10 -6.30 14.07
CA MET A 454 14.52 -5.50 15.23
C MET A 454 14.48 -6.28 16.55
N ASP A 455 13.52 -7.16 16.74
CA ASP A 455 13.40 -8.01 17.93
C ASP A 455 14.51 -9.09 17.99
N ASN A 456 15.17 -9.35 16.86
CA ASN A 456 16.30 -10.25 16.74
C ASN A 456 17.63 -9.53 16.44
N GLY A 457 17.83 -8.34 17.01
CA GLY A 457 19.09 -7.61 16.92
C GLY A 457 19.35 -6.96 15.55
N CYS A 458 18.31 -6.57 14.84
CA CYS A 458 18.36 -6.02 13.48
C CYS A 458 18.94 -7.04 12.48
N ALA A 459 18.62 -8.31 12.66
CA ALA A 459 19.02 -9.37 11.74
C ALA A 459 18.31 -9.23 10.39
N ALA A 460 18.97 -9.74 9.35
CA ALA A 460 18.34 -9.84 8.03
C ALA A 460 17.15 -10.81 8.06
N VAL A 461 16.04 -10.44 7.42
CA VAL A 461 14.81 -11.24 7.32
C VAL A 461 14.42 -11.39 5.85
N THR A 462 14.09 -12.61 5.42
CA THR A 462 13.62 -12.83 4.05
C THR A 462 12.16 -12.44 3.89
N PHE A 463 11.82 -11.88 2.73
CA PHE A 463 10.42 -11.76 2.31
C PHE A 463 9.90 -13.12 1.82
N PRO A 464 8.70 -13.55 2.24
CA PRO A 464 8.03 -14.64 1.55
C PRO A 464 7.55 -14.16 0.17
N ASP A 465 7.59 -15.04 -0.83
CA ASP A 465 7.11 -14.71 -2.17
C ASP A 465 5.59 -14.92 -2.27
N PHE A 466 4.81 -13.87 -2.13
CA PHE A 466 3.35 -13.94 -2.20
C PHE A 466 2.84 -14.42 -3.57
N THR A 467 3.64 -14.26 -4.64
CA THR A 467 3.29 -14.74 -5.98
C THR A 467 3.61 -16.24 -6.19
N ARG A 468 4.30 -16.86 -5.22
CA ARG A 468 4.72 -18.25 -5.28
C ARG A 468 5.50 -18.59 -6.56
N GLY A 469 6.47 -17.74 -6.91
CA GLY A 469 7.36 -17.88 -8.07
C GLY A 469 6.89 -17.18 -9.33
N GLU A 470 5.69 -16.59 -9.34
CA GLU A 470 5.14 -15.97 -10.55
C GLU A 470 5.43 -14.47 -10.70
N TRP A 471 6.24 -13.86 -9.79
CA TRP A 471 6.62 -12.45 -9.81
C TRP A 471 7.23 -11.99 -11.14
N ASN A 472 7.71 -12.92 -11.95
CA ASN A 472 8.34 -12.70 -13.25
C ASN A 472 7.42 -12.99 -14.45
N LYS A 473 6.16 -13.31 -14.22
CA LYS A 473 5.17 -13.65 -15.26
C LYS A 473 4.80 -12.44 -16.13
N ILE A 474 4.77 -11.25 -15.54
CA ILE A 474 4.55 -9.97 -16.22
C ILE A 474 5.83 -9.15 -16.11
N GLN A 475 6.25 -8.50 -17.20
CA GLN A 475 7.45 -7.67 -17.24
C GLN A 475 7.09 -6.20 -17.33
N GLY A 476 7.59 -5.44 -16.35
CA GLY A 476 7.37 -4.00 -16.23
C GLY A 476 5.96 -3.66 -15.72
N TYR A 477 5.90 -2.73 -14.79
CA TYR A 477 4.63 -2.20 -14.29
C TYR A 477 3.94 -1.36 -15.37
N LYS A 478 2.66 -1.61 -15.63
CA LYS A 478 1.86 -0.86 -16.60
C LYS A 478 0.41 -0.77 -16.13
N HIS A 479 -0.14 0.42 -16.21
CA HIS A 479 -1.58 0.59 -16.08
C HIS A 479 -2.30 -0.02 -17.29
N ALA A 480 -3.39 -0.73 -17.05
CA ALA A 480 -4.22 -1.31 -18.11
C ALA A 480 -5.18 -0.26 -18.69
N TYR A 481 -5.38 -0.30 -20.00
CA TYR A 481 -6.31 0.59 -20.71
C TYR A 481 -7.21 -0.21 -21.66
N ALA A 482 -8.48 0.18 -21.72
CA ALA A 482 -9.37 -0.24 -22.79
C ALA A 482 -8.98 0.48 -24.10
N THR A 483 -9.41 -0.07 -25.23
CA THR A 483 -9.34 0.68 -26.50
C THR A 483 -10.20 1.96 -26.43
N GLN A 484 -9.90 2.93 -27.27
CA GLN A 484 -10.67 4.18 -27.29
C GLN A 484 -12.17 3.94 -27.53
N GLU A 485 -12.50 3.00 -28.42
CA GLU A 485 -13.89 2.62 -28.70
C GLU A 485 -14.57 1.96 -27.50
N GLU A 486 -13.91 0.99 -26.87
CA GLU A 486 -14.44 0.32 -25.67
C GLU A 486 -14.66 1.29 -24.52
N GLU A 487 -13.69 2.18 -24.31
CA GLU A 487 -13.76 3.21 -23.27
C GLU A 487 -14.93 4.18 -23.54
N ALA A 488 -15.09 4.67 -24.78
CA ALA A 488 -16.18 5.55 -25.17
C ALA A 488 -17.53 4.89 -24.93
N ASN A 489 -17.69 3.63 -25.36
CA ASN A 489 -18.91 2.85 -25.16
C ASN A 489 -19.22 2.61 -23.67
N SER A 490 -18.24 2.24 -22.87
CA SER A 490 -18.40 2.04 -21.42
C SER A 490 -18.81 3.33 -20.73
N MET A 491 -18.16 4.44 -21.07
CA MET A 491 -18.44 5.76 -20.49
C MET A 491 -19.83 6.27 -20.87
N GLU A 492 -20.29 6.08 -22.11
CA GLU A 492 -21.64 6.46 -22.54
C GLU A 492 -22.70 5.68 -21.78
N LYS A 493 -22.54 4.36 -21.65
CA LYS A 493 -23.43 3.51 -20.86
C LYS A 493 -23.46 3.94 -19.39
N ALA A 494 -22.30 4.18 -18.80
CA ALA A 494 -22.16 4.62 -17.41
C ALA A 494 -22.87 5.97 -17.16
N LYS A 495 -22.66 6.96 -18.04
CA LYS A 495 -23.34 8.27 -17.97
C LYS A 495 -24.85 8.13 -18.13
N THR A 496 -25.29 7.33 -19.09
CA THR A 496 -26.73 7.07 -19.35
C THR A 496 -27.38 6.40 -18.15
N PHE A 497 -26.73 5.38 -17.56
CA PHE A 497 -27.22 4.74 -16.35
C PHE A 497 -27.37 5.75 -15.20
N THR A 498 -26.31 6.51 -14.92
CA THR A 498 -26.31 7.51 -13.83
C THR A 498 -27.40 8.55 -14.01
N LYS A 499 -27.60 9.03 -15.25
CA LYS A 499 -28.70 9.97 -15.58
C LYS A 499 -30.07 9.38 -15.29
N LYS A 500 -30.35 8.17 -15.79
CA LYS A 500 -31.62 7.47 -15.54
C LYS A 500 -31.86 7.21 -14.04
N LEU A 501 -30.82 6.85 -13.30
CA LEU A 501 -30.89 6.61 -11.86
C LEU A 501 -31.30 7.88 -11.10
N LYS A 502 -30.69 9.02 -11.45
CA LYS A 502 -31.02 10.34 -10.86
C LYS A 502 -32.44 10.79 -11.22
N GLU A 503 -32.87 10.64 -12.47
CA GLU A 503 -34.22 10.97 -12.91
C GLU A 503 -35.29 10.13 -12.20
N LYS A 504 -35.07 8.80 -12.11
CA LYS A 504 -35.98 7.89 -11.42
C LYS A 504 -36.12 8.25 -9.92
N ASN A 505 -35.01 8.65 -9.28
CA ASN A 505 -35.04 9.06 -7.87
C ASN A 505 -35.78 10.39 -7.69
N ARG A 506 -35.57 11.39 -8.56
CA ARG A 506 -36.29 12.67 -8.51
C ARG A 506 -37.80 12.49 -8.69
N ASN A 507 -38.22 11.59 -9.58
CA ASN A 507 -39.63 11.31 -9.81
C ASN A 507 -40.30 10.57 -8.64
N LYS A 508 -39.56 9.85 -7.81
CA LYS A 508 -40.08 9.24 -6.58
C LYS A 508 -40.21 10.22 -5.42
N LEU A 509 -39.48 11.33 -5.45
CA LEU A 509 -39.49 12.36 -4.42
C LEU A 509 -40.51 13.47 -4.69
N ARG A 510 -41.10 13.53 -5.90
CA ARG A 510 -42.27 14.33 -6.26
C ARG A 510 -43.56 13.59 -5.95
#